data_356ad2e532080b248cc952264493eb0e
#
_entry.id   356ad2e532080b248cc952264493eb0e
#
_cell.length_a   1.000
_cell.length_b   1.000
_cell.length_c   1.000
_cell.angle_alpha   90.00
_cell.angle_beta   90.00
_cell.angle_gamma   90.00
#
_symmetry.space_group_name_H-M   'P 1'
#
loop_
_entity.id
_entity.type
_entity.pdbx_description
1 polymer ?
#
loop_
_entity_poly.entity_id
_entity_poly.type
_entity_poly.pdbx_seq_one_letter_code
_entity_poly.pdbx_strand_id
1 'polypeptide(L)'
;MLEGSNDFENSRFLEALYANWQSRMLANPNYSMEDLRAIFEDWHKPALEPENVTYRSSVVAGVPVIIANPPEDGGDVIIYGHGGGFCVGSADGRRKLGGHLARHLRAVVEVMDYRLAPAH
;
A
#
# COMPACT_ATOMS: atom_id res chain seq x y z
N MET A 1 -14.28 -17.26 14.35
CA MET A 1 -13.89 -18.36 13.46
C MET A 1 -13.84 -17.79 12.05
N LEU A 2 -12.66 -17.58 11.54
CA LEU A 2 -12.47 -17.16 10.16
C LEU A 2 -12.64 -18.41 9.29
N GLU A 3 -13.65 -18.42 8.45
CA GLU A 3 -13.89 -19.54 7.54
C GLU A 3 -12.74 -19.64 6.54
N GLY A 4 -12.04 -20.77 6.58
CA GLY A 4 -10.80 -21.02 5.86
C GLY A 4 -10.91 -21.28 4.35
N SER A 5 -11.86 -20.64 3.65
CA SER A 5 -11.99 -20.85 2.20
C SER A 5 -11.25 -19.83 1.33
N ASN A 6 -10.89 -18.67 1.88
CA ASN A 6 -10.22 -17.61 1.11
C ASN A 6 -8.70 -17.55 1.29
N ASP A 7 -8.15 -18.18 2.31
CA ASP A 7 -6.71 -18.09 2.59
C ASP A 7 -5.85 -18.74 1.50
N PHE A 8 -6.32 -19.82 0.89
CA PHE A 8 -5.60 -20.50 -0.19
C PHE A 8 -5.65 -19.73 -1.53
N GLU A 9 -6.73 -19.07 -1.84
CA GLU A 9 -6.82 -18.24 -3.04
C GLU A 9 -5.94 -16.99 -2.91
N ASN A 10 -5.98 -16.33 -1.77
CA ASN A 10 -5.13 -15.18 -1.48
C ASN A 10 -3.63 -15.54 -1.51
N SER A 11 -3.24 -16.72 -1.02
CA SER A 11 -1.86 -17.17 -1.08
C SER A 11 -1.39 -17.42 -2.50
N ARG A 12 -2.24 -17.94 -3.39
CA ARG A 12 -1.90 -18.12 -4.82
C ARG A 12 -1.65 -16.79 -5.53
N PHE A 13 -2.42 -15.77 -5.23
CA PHE A 13 -2.18 -14.44 -5.79
C PHE A 13 -0.86 -13.85 -5.31
N LEU A 14 -0.51 -14.04 -4.04
CA LEU A 14 0.77 -13.60 -3.50
C LEU A 14 1.94 -14.39 -4.10
N GLU A 15 1.83 -15.70 -4.21
CA GLU A 15 2.84 -16.54 -4.87
C GLU A 15 3.07 -16.10 -6.32
N ALA A 16 2.00 -15.85 -7.07
CA ALA A 16 2.08 -15.37 -8.44
C ALA A 16 2.73 -13.98 -8.52
N LEU A 17 2.44 -13.08 -7.58
CA LEU A 17 3.05 -11.77 -7.50
C LEU A 17 4.56 -11.88 -7.25
N TYR A 18 4.99 -12.66 -6.27
CA TYR A 18 6.40 -12.86 -5.95
C TYR A 18 7.15 -13.55 -7.11
N ALA A 19 6.54 -14.56 -7.74
CA ALA A 19 7.12 -15.22 -8.90
C ALA A 19 7.29 -14.25 -10.08
N ASN A 20 6.32 -13.36 -10.30
CA ASN A 20 6.43 -12.31 -11.31
C ASN A 20 7.56 -11.33 -11.01
N TRP A 21 7.71 -10.89 -9.76
CA TRP A 21 8.80 -10.01 -9.35
C TRP A 21 10.17 -10.66 -9.58
N GLN A 22 10.31 -11.90 -9.13
CA GLN A 22 11.56 -12.66 -9.31
C GLN A 22 11.89 -12.82 -10.80
N SER A 23 10.92 -13.16 -11.62
CA SER A 23 11.08 -13.30 -13.07
C SER A 23 11.52 -11.98 -13.72
N ARG A 24 10.91 -10.86 -13.34
CA ARG A 24 11.27 -9.52 -13.86
C ARG A 24 12.69 -9.12 -13.45
N MET A 25 13.08 -9.39 -12.21
CA MET A 25 14.43 -9.10 -11.71
C MET A 25 15.48 -9.96 -12.40
N LEU A 26 15.21 -11.24 -12.62
CA LEU A 26 16.11 -12.16 -13.32
C LEU A 26 16.24 -11.82 -14.82
N ALA A 27 15.15 -11.37 -15.45
CA ALA A 27 15.16 -10.96 -16.86
C ALA A 27 15.96 -9.64 -17.10
N ASN A 28 16.09 -8.81 -16.07
CA ASN A 28 16.85 -7.56 -16.13
C ASN A 28 17.86 -7.48 -14.97
N PRO A 29 19.03 -8.14 -15.09
CA PRO A 29 20.03 -8.16 -14.01
C PRO A 29 20.60 -6.78 -13.66
N ASN A 30 20.42 -5.78 -14.53
CA ASN A 30 20.84 -4.40 -14.34
C ASN A 30 19.66 -3.48 -13.98
N TYR A 31 18.64 -4.00 -13.29
CA TYR A 31 17.48 -3.20 -12.91
C TYR A 31 17.89 -1.95 -12.13
N SER A 32 17.26 -0.84 -12.48
CA SER A 32 17.45 0.44 -11.81
C SER A 32 16.59 0.54 -10.54
N MET A 33 16.83 1.58 -9.75
CA MET A 33 15.94 1.90 -8.62
C MET A 33 14.51 2.18 -9.11
N GLU A 34 14.35 2.73 -10.28
CA GLU A 34 13.06 3.03 -10.89
C GLU A 34 12.31 1.74 -11.29
N ASP A 35 13.03 0.76 -11.84
CA ASP A 35 12.49 -0.58 -12.13
C ASP A 35 12.03 -1.27 -10.84
N LEU A 36 12.81 -1.15 -9.77
CA LEU A 36 12.48 -1.71 -8.48
C LEU A 36 11.22 -1.06 -7.87
N ARG A 37 11.12 0.27 -7.97
CA ARG A 37 9.92 1.01 -7.54
C ARG A 37 8.69 0.55 -8.30
N ALA A 38 8.79 0.40 -9.62
CA ALA A 38 7.69 -0.09 -10.46
C ALA A 38 7.23 -1.50 -10.06
N ILE A 39 8.16 -2.39 -9.68
CA ILE A 39 7.81 -3.71 -9.15
C ILE A 39 7.02 -3.60 -7.84
N PHE A 40 7.47 -2.77 -6.93
CA PHE A 40 6.83 -2.62 -5.62
C PHE A 40 5.45 -1.94 -5.68
N GLU A 41 5.16 -1.15 -6.71
CA GLU A 41 3.81 -0.59 -6.92
C GLU A 41 2.74 -1.68 -7.14
N ASP A 42 3.11 -2.86 -7.57
CA ASP A 42 2.19 -3.98 -7.76
C ASP A 42 1.74 -4.66 -6.46
N TRP A 43 2.31 -4.28 -5.32
CA TRP A 43 2.03 -4.89 -4.02
C TRP A 43 0.55 -4.87 -3.64
N HIS A 44 -0.16 -3.83 -4.03
CA HIS A 44 -1.58 -3.67 -3.69
C HIS A 44 -2.53 -4.52 -4.53
N LYS A 45 -2.06 -5.09 -5.67
CA LYS A 45 -2.93 -5.78 -6.62
C LYS A 45 -3.71 -6.96 -6.03
N PRO A 46 -3.13 -7.81 -5.16
CA PRO A 46 -3.86 -8.90 -4.53
C PRO A 46 -4.91 -8.46 -3.50
N ALA A 47 -4.82 -7.23 -3.01
CA ALA A 47 -5.73 -6.73 -1.97
C ALA A 47 -7.05 -6.24 -2.57
N LEU A 48 -8.15 -6.56 -1.91
CA LEU A 48 -9.47 -6.04 -2.24
C LEU A 48 -9.62 -4.59 -1.77
N GLU A 49 -10.48 -3.84 -2.47
CA GLU A 49 -10.88 -2.52 -2.00
C GLU A 49 -11.72 -2.63 -0.73
N PRO A 50 -11.44 -1.84 0.31
CA PRO A 50 -12.31 -1.78 1.48
C PRO A 50 -13.64 -1.11 1.13
N GLU A 51 -14.73 -1.69 1.60
CA GLU A 51 -16.07 -1.15 1.34
C GLU A 51 -16.32 0.17 2.07
N ASN A 52 -16.99 1.09 1.38
CA ASN A 52 -17.47 2.36 1.93
C ASN A 52 -16.37 3.27 2.51
N VAL A 53 -15.14 3.09 2.08
CA VAL A 53 -14.04 4.01 2.39
C VAL A 53 -13.89 4.99 1.23
N THR A 54 -13.73 6.26 1.54
CA THR A 54 -13.44 7.30 0.55
C THR A 54 -11.99 7.78 0.70
N TYR A 55 -11.41 8.22 -0.40
CA TYR A 55 -10.02 8.67 -0.45
C TYR A 55 -9.93 10.07 -1.01
N ARG A 56 -8.99 10.84 -0.50
CA ARG A 56 -8.61 12.13 -1.07
C ARG A 56 -7.13 12.38 -0.92
N SER A 57 -6.54 13.05 -1.91
CA SER A 57 -5.17 13.54 -1.81
C SER A 57 -5.12 14.85 -1.02
N SER A 58 -4.07 15.02 -0.22
CA SER A 58 -3.84 16.23 0.56
C SER A 58 -2.34 16.44 0.80
N VAL A 59 -2.01 17.53 1.46
CA VAL A 59 -0.65 17.81 1.94
C VAL A 59 -0.75 18.14 3.42
N VAL A 60 0.01 17.42 4.24
CA VAL A 60 0.07 17.63 5.68
C VAL A 60 1.51 17.95 6.08
N ALA A 61 1.72 19.11 6.68
CA ALA A 61 3.06 19.59 7.04
C ALA A 61 4.09 19.53 5.90
N GLY A 62 3.64 19.81 4.67
CA GLY A 62 4.50 19.76 3.48
C GLY A 62 4.70 18.38 2.88
N VAL A 63 4.13 17.33 3.46
CA VAL A 63 4.21 15.96 2.97
C VAL A 63 2.92 15.59 2.24
N PRO A 64 2.99 15.13 0.97
CA PRO A 64 1.82 14.59 0.29
C PRO A 64 1.27 13.37 1.04
N VAL A 65 -0.04 13.27 1.14
CA VAL A 65 -0.72 12.15 1.79
C VAL A 65 -1.96 11.74 1.00
N ILE A 66 -2.33 10.48 1.14
CA ILE A 66 -3.66 9.99 0.80
C ILE A 66 -4.43 9.81 2.10
N ILE A 67 -5.55 10.48 2.22
CA ILE A 67 -6.41 10.39 3.39
C ILE A 67 -7.52 9.39 3.09
N ALA A 68 -7.56 8.31 3.89
CA ALA A 68 -8.63 7.34 3.87
C ALA A 68 -9.66 7.69 4.96
N ASN A 69 -10.89 7.96 4.54
CA ASN A 69 -11.98 8.30 5.44
C ASN A 69 -12.86 7.05 5.66
N PRO A 70 -13.05 6.64 6.92
CA PRO A 70 -13.92 5.51 7.24
C PRO A 70 -15.40 5.85 7.00
N PRO A 71 -16.26 4.83 6.82
CA PRO A 71 -17.73 5.06 6.77
C PRO A 71 -18.29 5.55 8.11
N GLU A 72 -17.63 5.19 9.20
CA GLU A 72 -17.94 5.65 10.56
C GLU A 72 -16.65 6.17 11.19
N ASP A 73 -16.61 7.47 11.46
CA ASP A 73 -15.46 8.13 12.07
C ASP A 73 -15.60 8.15 13.61
N GLY A 74 -14.67 7.49 14.28
CA GLY A 74 -14.55 7.48 15.74
C GLY A 74 -13.83 8.68 16.34
N GLY A 75 -13.30 9.57 15.52
CA GLY A 75 -12.60 10.78 15.93
C GLY A 75 -11.07 10.66 16.04
N ASP A 76 -10.52 9.48 15.83
CA ASP A 76 -9.09 9.26 15.85
C ASP A 76 -8.45 9.44 14.47
N VAL A 77 -7.16 9.80 14.46
CA VAL A 77 -6.34 9.92 13.26
C VAL A 77 -5.13 9.00 13.39
N ILE A 78 -4.87 8.22 12.35
CA ILE A 78 -3.70 7.35 12.25
C ILE A 78 -2.81 7.88 11.14
N ILE A 79 -1.55 8.10 11.46
CA ILE A 79 -0.51 8.43 10.47
C ILE A 79 0.21 7.14 10.11
N TYR A 80 0.19 6.79 8.81
CA TYR A 80 0.80 5.57 8.30
C TYR A 80 1.96 5.88 7.37
N GLY A 81 3.17 5.49 7.78
CA GLY A 81 4.37 5.52 6.95
C GLY A 81 4.63 4.15 6.35
N HIS A 82 4.63 4.06 5.01
CA HIS A 82 4.85 2.79 4.33
C HIS A 82 6.29 2.27 4.45
N GLY A 83 6.44 0.96 4.40
CA GLY A 83 7.73 0.29 4.30
C GLY A 83 8.32 0.38 2.89
N GLY A 84 9.57 -0.06 2.75
CA GLY A 84 10.29 -0.08 1.47
C GLY A 84 11.74 0.36 1.58
N GLY A 85 12.31 0.33 2.80
CA GLY A 85 13.70 0.73 3.06
C GLY A 85 13.99 2.18 2.70
N PHE A 86 13.00 3.04 2.72
CA PHE A 86 13.04 4.45 2.29
C PHE A 86 13.38 4.66 0.80
N CYS A 87 13.45 3.59 0.00
CA CYS A 87 13.84 3.63 -1.40
C CYS A 87 12.68 3.32 -2.35
N VAL A 88 11.72 2.54 -1.91
CA VAL A 88 10.58 2.05 -2.71
C VAL A 88 9.28 2.19 -1.95
N GLY A 89 8.17 1.98 -2.66
CA GLY A 89 6.82 2.13 -2.10
C GLY A 89 6.26 3.53 -2.30
N SER A 90 4.96 3.64 -2.12
CA SER A 90 4.22 4.91 -2.24
C SER A 90 2.97 4.88 -1.38
N ALA A 91 2.39 6.05 -1.16
CA ALA A 91 1.06 6.15 -0.54
C ALA A 91 0.01 5.42 -1.38
N ASP A 92 0.07 5.52 -2.70
CA ASP A 92 -0.86 4.86 -3.60
C ASP A 92 -0.78 3.33 -3.49
N GLY A 93 0.41 2.77 -3.46
CA GLY A 93 0.65 1.34 -3.27
C GLY A 93 0.18 0.82 -1.90
N ARG A 94 -0.09 1.68 -0.94
CA ARG A 94 -0.59 1.33 0.40
C ARG A 94 -1.98 1.89 0.69
N ARG A 95 -2.61 2.51 -0.28
CA ARG A 95 -3.94 3.14 -0.15
C ARG A 95 -4.99 2.16 0.38
N LYS A 96 -5.07 0.96 -0.19
CA LYS A 96 -6.03 -0.06 0.23
C LYS A 96 -5.80 -0.49 1.68
N LEU A 97 -4.54 -0.69 2.07
CA LEU A 97 -4.21 -1.02 3.47
C LEU A 97 -4.65 0.11 4.41
N GLY A 98 -4.36 1.36 4.06
CA GLY A 98 -4.84 2.52 4.79
C GLY A 98 -6.37 2.54 4.92
N GLY A 99 -7.08 2.19 3.86
CA GLY A 99 -8.53 2.10 3.84
C GLY A 99 -9.08 0.98 4.73
N HIS A 100 -8.46 -0.19 4.72
CA HIS A 100 -8.84 -1.28 5.63
C HIS A 100 -8.61 -0.91 7.09
N LEU A 101 -7.49 -0.26 7.41
CA LEU A 101 -7.23 0.26 8.74
C LEU A 101 -8.28 1.30 9.15
N ALA A 102 -8.59 2.24 8.26
CA ALA A 102 -9.59 3.28 8.52
C ALA A 102 -10.95 2.65 8.87
N ARG A 103 -11.40 1.71 8.08
CA ARG A 103 -12.69 1.04 8.28
C ARG A 103 -12.75 0.26 9.58
N HIS A 104 -11.75 -0.58 9.83
CA HIS A 104 -11.76 -1.49 10.99
C HIS A 104 -11.50 -0.76 12.31
N LEU A 105 -10.71 0.29 12.30
CA LEU A 105 -10.39 1.07 13.49
C LEU A 105 -11.29 2.30 13.67
N ARG A 106 -12.19 2.57 12.70
CA ARG A 106 -13.08 3.74 12.71
C ARG A 106 -12.32 5.05 12.89
N ALA A 107 -11.19 5.16 12.18
CA ALA A 107 -10.27 6.28 12.26
C ALA A 107 -9.95 6.80 10.87
N VAL A 108 -9.67 8.10 10.77
CA VAL A 108 -9.08 8.66 9.55
C VAL A 108 -7.64 8.19 9.46
N VAL A 109 -7.22 7.66 8.30
CA VAL A 109 -5.85 7.23 8.08
C VAL A 109 -5.17 8.12 7.05
N GLU A 110 -4.06 8.73 7.44
CA GLU A 110 -3.21 9.52 6.56
C GLU A 110 -2.05 8.65 6.09
N VAL A 111 -2.09 8.19 4.85
CA VAL A 111 -1.03 7.40 4.22
C VAL A 111 -0.01 8.36 3.63
N MET A 112 1.19 8.41 4.22
CA MET A 112 2.22 9.36 3.84
C MET A 112 2.94 8.96 2.57
N ASP A 113 3.13 9.92 1.67
CA ASP A 113 3.94 9.79 0.46
C ASP A 113 5.26 10.58 0.63
N TYR A 114 6.07 10.11 1.55
CA TYR A 114 7.33 10.77 1.89
C TYR A 114 8.38 10.59 0.79
N ARG A 115 9.36 11.50 0.74
CA ARG A 115 10.45 11.48 -0.24
C ARG A 115 11.33 10.26 -0.06
N LEU A 116 11.79 9.69 -1.17
CA LEU A 116 12.55 8.45 -1.20
C LEU A 116 14.03 8.70 -1.51
N ALA A 117 14.90 7.91 -0.88
CA ALA A 117 16.29 7.81 -1.25
C ALA A 117 16.44 7.10 -2.63
N PRO A 118 17.54 7.28 -3.38
CA PRO A 118 18.70 8.14 -3.05
C PRO A 118 18.55 9.62 -3.44
N ALA A 119 17.41 10.01 -3.99
CA ALA A 119 17.20 11.39 -4.47
C ALA A 119 17.08 12.41 -3.30
N HIS A 120 16.77 11.92 -2.11
CA HIS A 120 16.56 12.77 -0.91
C HIS A 120 17.24 12.22 0.32
#